data_774839885ae309612e3469453a2adc2e
#
_entry.id   774839885ae309612e3469453a2adc2e
#
_cell.length_a   1.000
_cell.length_b   1.000
_cell.length_c   1.000
_cell.angle_alpha   90.00
_cell.angle_beta   90.00
_cell.angle_gamma   90.00
#
_symmetry.space_group_name_H-M   'P 1'
#
loop_
_entity.id
_entity.type
_entity.pdbx_description
1 polymer ?
#
loop_
_entity_poly.entity_id
_entity_poly.type
_entity_poly.pdbx_seq_one_letter_code
_entity_poly.pdbx_strand_id
1 'polypeptide(L)'
;MNMKEKFSIMARPPQEALNTIQFGRLKGKSDINPQWRIEALTEVFGLCGVGWHFEVLGTTFVDVPATEEKMVYVTVAIYVKEDSGEWSKPVIGVGGDFVIIRDKNGVHGNDEAMQMAVTDGLGKAAKCLGIASDIYRGKYDSKYGWRDAKAKAEQTPEENWRMCNGNVIQVRTNKGWMQLDQMPLKWLEVMLTDPRFKDILDFVQEQIKVKKGTK
;
A
#
# COMPACT_ATOMS: atom_id res chain seq x y z
N MET A 1 -2.52 -22.57 -15.11
CA MET A 1 -2.44 -21.89 -13.79
C MET A 1 -3.85 -21.52 -13.36
N ASN A 2 -4.26 -21.87 -12.13
CA ASN A 2 -5.61 -21.54 -11.67
C ASN A 2 -5.75 -20.05 -11.29
N MET A 3 -6.98 -19.55 -11.16
CA MET A 3 -7.27 -18.14 -10.88
C MET A 3 -6.63 -17.63 -9.59
N LYS A 4 -6.57 -18.48 -8.54
CA LYS A 4 -5.97 -18.11 -7.25
C LYS A 4 -4.46 -17.93 -7.35
N GLU A 5 -3.80 -18.76 -8.14
CA GLU A 5 -2.36 -18.67 -8.42
C GLU A 5 -2.07 -17.41 -9.23
N LYS A 6 -2.82 -17.17 -10.33
CA LYS A 6 -2.73 -15.95 -11.14
C LYS A 6 -2.84 -14.69 -10.26
N PHE A 7 -3.86 -14.64 -9.39
CA PHE A 7 -4.06 -13.53 -8.48
C PHE A 7 -2.92 -13.37 -7.47
N SER A 8 -2.39 -14.48 -6.92
CA SER A 8 -1.30 -14.44 -5.94
C SER A 8 -0.02 -13.81 -6.50
N ILE A 9 0.33 -14.13 -7.76
CA ILE A 9 1.48 -13.55 -8.46
C ILE A 9 1.27 -12.04 -8.67
N MET A 10 0.11 -11.64 -9.16
CA MET A 10 -0.18 -10.24 -9.46
C MET A 10 -0.37 -9.36 -8.22
N ALA A 11 -0.81 -9.93 -7.09
CA ALA A 11 -1.23 -9.15 -5.93
C ALA A 11 -0.07 -8.49 -5.17
N ARG A 12 1.10 -9.13 -5.14
CA ARG A 12 2.23 -8.75 -4.30
C ARG A 12 3.46 -8.39 -5.13
N PRO A 13 3.70 -7.11 -5.42
CA PRO A 13 4.94 -6.66 -6.07
C PRO A 13 6.17 -7.07 -5.26
N PRO A 14 7.26 -7.47 -5.92
CA PRO A 14 8.54 -7.68 -5.25
C PRO A 14 9.09 -6.33 -4.73
N GLN A 15 10.01 -6.38 -3.77
CA GLN A 15 10.53 -5.19 -3.10
C GLN A 15 11.22 -4.22 -4.07
N GLU A 16 11.92 -4.72 -5.06
CA GLU A 16 12.62 -3.97 -6.10
C GLU A 16 11.68 -3.21 -7.05
N ALA A 17 10.42 -3.62 -7.13
CA ALA A 17 9.40 -2.90 -7.90
C ALA A 17 8.73 -1.76 -7.12
N LEU A 18 9.14 -1.54 -5.87
CA LEU A 18 8.55 -0.55 -4.97
C LEU A 18 9.53 0.57 -4.67
N ASN A 19 9.13 1.80 -4.98
CA ASN A 19 9.85 3.02 -4.62
C ASN A 19 9.08 3.80 -3.57
N THR A 20 9.78 4.49 -2.67
CA THR A 20 9.14 5.42 -1.74
C THR A 20 9.08 6.79 -2.39
N ILE A 21 7.89 7.38 -2.44
CA ILE A 21 7.70 8.75 -2.96
C ILE A 21 8.36 9.74 -1.99
N GLN A 22 9.34 10.49 -2.48
CA GLN A 22 10.17 11.39 -1.66
C GLN A 22 9.55 12.77 -1.44
N PHE A 23 8.68 13.23 -2.35
CA PHE A 23 8.18 14.59 -2.36
C PHE A 23 6.67 14.68 -2.61
N GLY A 24 6.09 15.86 -2.37
CA GLY A 24 4.71 16.17 -2.68
C GLY A 24 3.68 15.55 -1.72
N ARG A 25 2.41 15.60 -2.13
CA ARG A 25 1.25 15.17 -1.31
C ARG A 25 1.28 13.68 -0.93
N LEU A 26 1.97 12.87 -1.73
CA LEU A 26 2.04 11.41 -1.54
C LEU A 26 3.35 10.97 -0.88
N LYS A 27 4.15 11.89 -0.35
CA LYS A 27 5.41 11.58 0.34
C LYS A 27 5.23 10.48 1.37
N GLY A 28 6.14 9.49 1.33
CA GLY A 28 6.15 8.32 2.21
C GLY A 28 5.22 7.19 1.77
N LYS A 29 4.44 7.36 0.70
CA LYS A 29 3.69 6.26 0.08
C LYS A 29 4.56 5.48 -0.90
N SER A 30 4.17 4.24 -1.18
CA SER A 30 4.84 3.40 -2.17
C SER A 30 4.35 3.75 -3.56
N ASP A 31 5.29 3.96 -4.47
CA ASP A 31 5.09 3.98 -5.90
C ASP A 31 5.46 2.61 -6.48
N ILE A 32 4.68 2.14 -7.43
CA ILE A 32 4.86 0.84 -8.06
C ILE A 32 5.44 1.09 -9.45
N ASN A 33 6.62 0.55 -9.70
CA ASN A 33 7.25 0.64 -11.02
C ASN A 33 6.25 0.21 -12.12
N PRO A 34 5.93 1.08 -13.09
CA PRO A 34 4.99 0.75 -14.16
C PRO A 34 5.42 -0.49 -14.98
N GLN A 35 6.71 -0.68 -15.17
CA GLN A 35 7.27 -1.81 -15.91
C GLN A 35 6.93 -3.15 -15.23
N TRP A 36 6.97 -3.21 -13.89
CA TRP A 36 6.59 -4.43 -13.18
C TRP A 36 5.13 -4.84 -13.46
N ARG A 37 4.22 -3.88 -13.66
CA ARG A 37 2.83 -4.22 -14.01
C ARG A 37 2.73 -4.93 -15.36
N ILE A 38 3.56 -4.52 -16.31
CA ILE A 38 3.68 -5.15 -17.64
C ILE A 38 4.27 -6.56 -17.51
N GLU A 39 5.30 -6.71 -16.70
CA GLU A 39 5.94 -7.99 -16.41
C GLU A 39 4.96 -8.97 -15.74
N ALA A 40 4.21 -8.52 -14.75
CA ALA A 40 3.21 -9.34 -14.07
C ALA A 40 2.09 -9.80 -15.01
N LEU A 41 1.61 -8.95 -15.92
CA LEU A 41 0.67 -9.34 -16.97
C LEU A 41 1.27 -10.39 -17.90
N THR A 42 2.53 -10.17 -18.29
CA THR A 42 3.24 -11.07 -19.19
C THR A 42 3.53 -12.43 -18.54
N GLU A 43 3.89 -12.44 -17.26
CA GLU A 43 4.11 -13.67 -16.50
C GLU A 43 2.82 -14.52 -16.39
N VAL A 44 1.69 -13.86 -16.14
CA VAL A 44 0.42 -14.54 -15.86
C VAL A 44 -0.33 -14.94 -17.13
N PHE A 45 -0.31 -14.10 -18.17
CA PHE A 45 -1.12 -14.27 -19.37
C PHE A 45 -0.31 -14.59 -20.64
N GLY A 46 1.00 -14.39 -20.63
CA GLY A 46 1.87 -14.52 -21.78
C GLY A 46 2.28 -13.17 -22.38
N LEU A 47 2.94 -13.17 -23.52
CA LEU A 47 3.45 -11.95 -24.18
C LEU A 47 2.30 -11.01 -24.60
N CYS A 48 2.59 -9.72 -24.56
CA CYS A 48 1.70 -8.68 -25.10
C CYS A 48 1.41 -8.94 -26.60
N GLY A 49 0.16 -8.85 -26.99
CA GLY A 49 -0.34 -9.20 -28.32
C GLY A 49 -0.67 -10.69 -28.49
N VAL A 50 -0.25 -11.57 -27.56
CA VAL A 50 -0.51 -13.01 -27.62
C VAL A 50 -1.40 -13.48 -26.47
N GLY A 51 -1.04 -13.17 -25.24
CA GLY A 51 -1.77 -13.56 -24.03
C GLY A 51 -2.52 -12.41 -23.38
N TRP A 52 -2.11 -11.19 -23.65
CA TRP A 52 -2.81 -9.97 -23.30
C TRP A 52 -2.49 -8.87 -24.32
N HIS A 53 -3.31 -7.86 -24.40
CA HIS A 53 -3.06 -6.64 -25.18
C HIS A 53 -3.84 -5.47 -24.60
N PHE A 54 -3.56 -4.27 -25.09
CA PHE A 54 -4.35 -3.10 -24.75
C PHE A 54 -4.70 -2.28 -25.98
N GLU A 55 -5.74 -1.48 -25.85
CA GLU A 55 -6.20 -0.53 -26.86
C GLU A 55 -6.42 0.85 -26.24
N VAL A 56 -6.13 1.90 -26.99
CA VAL A 56 -6.55 3.27 -26.67
C VAL A 56 -7.92 3.50 -27.26
N LEU A 57 -8.93 3.56 -26.40
CA LEU A 57 -10.34 3.72 -26.82
C LEU A 57 -10.71 5.16 -27.08
N GLY A 58 -10.01 6.12 -26.49
CA GLY A 58 -10.30 7.54 -26.69
C GLY A 58 -9.32 8.45 -25.97
N THR A 59 -9.25 9.67 -26.48
CA THR A 59 -8.41 10.75 -25.96
C THR A 59 -9.23 12.02 -25.86
N THR A 60 -9.14 12.71 -24.73
CA THR A 60 -9.86 13.97 -24.49
C THR A 60 -8.88 15.00 -23.96
N PHE A 61 -8.91 16.19 -24.54
CA PHE A 61 -8.15 17.35 -24.03
C PHE A 61 -9.07 18.27 -23.23
N VAL A 62 -8.57 18.76 -22.11
CA VAL A 62 -9.30 19.66 -21.21
C VAL A 62 -8.42 20.87 -20.94
N ASP A 63 -8.93 22.06 -21.30
CA ASP A 63 -8.29 23.33 -20.95
C ASP A 63 -8.60 23.70 -19.49
N VAL A 64 -7.60 24.23 -18.78
CA VAL A 64 -7.73 24.79 -17.42
C VAL A 64 -7.53 26.30 -17.53
N PRO A 65 -8.55 27.09 -17.87
CA PRO A 65 -8.40 28.51 -18.23
C PRO A 65 -7.76 29.36 -17.12
N ALA A 66 -8.00 29.01 -15.86
CA ALA A 66 -7.45 29.75 -14.70
C ALA A 66 -5.92 29.70 -14.60
N THR A 67 -5.29 28.65 -15.12
CA THR A 67 -3.84 28.45 -15.06
C THR A 67 -3.17 28.43 -16.43
N GLU A 68 -3.94 28.55 -17.52
CA GLU A 68 -3.47 28.39 -18.91
C GLU A 68 -2.85 27.02 -19.19
N GLU A 69 -3.18 26.03 -18.37
CA GLU A 69 -2.73 24.67 -18.51
C GLU A 69 -3.71 23.85 -19.38
N LYS A 70 -3.21 22.79 -19.97
CA LYS A 70 -4.02 21.83 -20.74
C LYS A 70 -3.70 20.42 -20.29
N MET A 71 -4.74 19.67 -19.99
CA MET A 71 -4.64 18.25 -19.65
C MET A 71 -5.04 17.37 -20.83
N VAL A 72 -4.48 16.17 -20.86
CA VAL A 72 -4.97 15.07 -21.69
C VAL A 72 -5.47 13.95 -20.78
N TYR A 73 -6.61 13.38 -21.14
CA TYR A 73 -7.12 12.14 -20.57
C TYR A 73 -7.17 11.07 -21.66
N VAL A 74 -6.67 9.89 -21.33
CA VAL A 74 -6.65 8.74 -22.23
C VAL A 74 -7.43 7.60 -21.60
N THR A 75 -8.41 7.06 -22.33
CA THR A 75 -9.12 5.85 -21.93
C THR A 75 -8.45 4.65 -22.60
N VAL A 76 -7.97 3.71 -21.81
CA VAL A 76 -7.38 2.47 -22.29
C VAL A 76 -8.21 1.27 -21.86
N ALA A 77 -8.16 0.20 -22.63
CA ALA A 77 -8.73 -1.10 -22.30
C ALA A 77 -7.62 -2.15 -22.31
N ILE A 78 -7.55 -2.98 -21.26
CA ILE A 78 -6.74 -4.19 -21.25
C ILE A 78 -7.65 -5.38 -21.55
N TYR A 79 -7.17 -6.28 -22.40
CA TYR A 79 -7.77 -7.57 -22.71
C TYR A 79 -6.78 -8.67 -22.32
N VAL A 80 -7.27 -9.71 -21.69
CA VAL A 80 -6.48 -10.90 -21.36
C VAL A 80 -7.07 -12.12 -22.02
N LYS A 81 -6.23 -13.07 -22.40
CA LYS A 81 -6.69 -14.31 -23.02
C LYS A 81 -7.07 -15.28 -21.92
N GLU A 82 -8.28 -15.83 -22.02
CA GLU A 82 -8.79 -16.84 -21.11
C GLU A 82 -8.20 -18.22 -21.44
N ASP A 83 -8.31 -19.17 -20.52
CA ASP A 83 -7.84 -20.53 -20.74
C ASP A 83 -8.61 -21.24 -21.85
N SER A 84 -9.82 -20.77 -22.21
CA SER A 84 -10.59 -21.17 -23.39
C SER A 84 -9.98 -20.76 -24.74
N GLY A 85 -9.04 -19.81 -24.70
CA GLY A 85 -8.47 -19.15 -25.89
C GLY A 85 -9.23 -17.89 -26.35
N GLU A 86 -10.35 -17.57 -25.73
CA GLU A 86 -11.12 -16.36 -25.99
C GLU A 86 -10.53 -15.14 -25.29
N TRP A 87 -10.79 -13.95 -25.85
CA TRP A 87 -10.42 -12.69 -25.20
C TRP A 87 -11.46 -12.27 -24.16
N SER A 88 -11.00 -11.79 -23.04
CA SER A 88 -11.86 -11.22 -22.00
C SER A 88 -12.63 -9.99 -22.51
N LYS A 89 -13.62 -9.56 -21.75
CA LYS A 89 -14.18 -8.22 -21.91
C LYS A 89 -13.12 -7.15 -21.56
N PRO A 90 -13.26 -5.92 -22.13
CA PRO A 90 -12.34 -4.83 -21.85
C PRO A 90 -12.30 -4.47 -20.35
N VAL A 91 -11.10 -4.36 -19.81
CA VAL A 91 -10.87 -3.82 -18.46
C VAL A 91 -10.39 -2.38 -18.61
N ILE A 92 -11.26 -1.43 -18.25
CA ILE A 92 -11.08 -0.01 -18.54
C ILE A 92 -10.25 0.69 -17.47
N GLY A 93 -9.33 1.54 -17.93
CA GLY A 93 -8.61 2.51 -17.09
C GLY A 93 -8.54 3.88 -17.77
N VAL A 94 -8.63 4.95 -16.99
CA VAL A 94 -8.48 6.32 -17.48
C VAL A 94 -7.25 6.94 -16.83
N GLY A 95 -6.28 7.32 -17.65
CA GLY A 95 -5.08 8.05 -17.25
C GLY A 95 -5.14 9.50 -17.68
N GLY A 96 -4.35 10.34 -17.06
CA GLY A 96 -4.27 11.76 -17.44
C GLY A 96 -2.97 12.40 -17.05
N ASP A 97 -2.56 13.39 -17.83
CA ASP A 97 -1.38 14.21 -17.57
C ASP A 97 -1.55 15.60 -18.19
N PHE A 98 -0.63 16.52 -17.84
CA PHE A 98 -0.60 17.86 -18.38
C PHE A 98 0.21 17.91 -19.67
N VAL A 99 -0.41 18.34 -20.77
CA VAL A 99 0.22 18.62 -22.08
C VAL A 99 0.85 20.01 -22.07
N ILE A 100 0.20 20.96 -21.39
CA ILE A 100 0.71 22.30 -21.15
C ILE A 100 0.77 22.51 -19.64
N ILE A 101 1.93 22.86 -19.15
CA ILE A 101 2.23 23.04 -17.71
C ILE A 101 2.63 24.50 -17.49
N ARG A 102 2.17 25.08 -16.41
CA ARG A 102 2.66 26.36 -15.91
C ARG A 102 3.48 26.14 -14.63
N ASP A 103 4.71 26.56 -14.66
CA ASP A 103 5.60 26.57 -13.48
C ASP A 103 6.28 27.94 -13.31
N LYS A 104 7.29 28.01 -12.42
CA LYS A 104 8.07 29.23 -12.17
C LYS A 104 8.85 29.77 -13.39
N ASN A 105 9.03 28.95 -14.42
CA ASN A 105 9.75 29.31 -15.65
C ASN A 105 8.79 29.76 -16.78
N GLY A 106 7.47 29.70 -16.52
CA GLY A 106 6.43 30.08 -17.48
C GLY A 106 5.57 28.91 -17.96
N VAL A 107 4.95 29.09 -19.10
CA VAL A 107 4.12 28.05 -19.75
C VAL A 107 4.95 27.29 -20.77
N HIS A 108 4.93 25.95 -20.68
CA HIS A 108 5.68 25.08 -21.60
C HIS A 108 4.91 23.80 -21.90
N GLY A 109 5.22 23.16 -23.02
CA GLY A 109 4.64 21.89 -23.45
C GLY A 109 5.37 20.70 -22.81
N ASN A 110 4.61 19.63 -22.56
CA ASN A 110 5.12 18.32 -22.17
C ASN A 110 4.86 17.34 -23.32
N ASP A 111 5.89 16.97 -24.06
CA ASP A 111 5.83 16.06 -25.20
C ASP A 111 5.61 14.60 -24.79
N GLU A 112 5.89 14.23 -23.54
CA GLU A 112 5.67 12.89 -22.98
C GLU A 112 4.25 12.70 -22.41
N ALA A 113 3.45 13.77 -22.29
CA ALA A 113 2.17 13.76 -21.59
C ALA A 113 1.22 12.65 -22.08
N MET A 114 1.16 12.41 -23.39
CA MET A 114 0.34 11.35 -23.95
C MET A 114 0.78 9.96 -23.49
N GLN A 115 2.07 9.69 -23.51
CA GLN A 115 2.64 8.42 -23.05
C GLN A 115 2.45 8.22 -21.55
N MET A 116 2.62 9.27 -20.77
CA MET A 116 2.36 9.27 -19.32
C MET A 116 0.89 8.97 -19.02
N ALA A 117 -0.04 9.61 -19.74
CA ALA A 117 -1.47 9.36 -19.62
C ALA A 117 -1.87 7.92 -19.99
N VAL A 118 -1.29 7.34 -21.04
CA VAL A 118 -1.50 5.93 -21.41
C VAL A 118 -0.98 5.01 -20.30
N THR A 119 0.23 5.25 -19.79
CA THR A 119 0.84 4.45 -18.72
C THR A 119 0.03 4.50 -17.42
N ASP A 120 -0.48 5.68 -17.05
CA ASP A 120 -1.36 5.84 -15.89
C ASP A 120 -2.69 5.10 -16.09
N GLY A 121 -3.29 5.19 -17.29
CA GLY A 121 -4.49 4.47 -17.66
C GLY A 121 -4.30 2.94 -17.58
N LEU A 122 -3.20 2.43 -18.11
CA LEU A 122 -2.83 1.01 -18.00
C LEU A 122 -2.68 0.58 -16.56
N GLY A 123 -2.02 1.39 -15.73
CA GLY A 123 -1.89 1.12 -14.29
C GLY A 123 -3.23 1.03 -13.57
N LYS A 124 -4.20 1.86 -13.93
CA LYS A 124 -5.57 1.83 -13.37
C LYS A 124 -6.38 0.64 -13.86
N ALA A 125 -6.28 0.28 -15.14
CA ALA A 125 -6.92 -0.94 -15.68
C ALA A 125 -6.32 -2.20 -15.03
N ALA A 126 -4.99 -2.30 -14.95
CA ALA A 126 -4.29 -3.42 -14.35
C ALA A 126 -4.64 -3.63 -12.87
N LYS A 127 -4.91 -2.55 -12.13
CA LYS A 127 -5.41 -2.62 -10.76
C LYS A 127 -6.74 -3.39 -10.67
N CYS A 128 -7.63 -3.26 -11.65
CA CYS A 128 -8.89 -4.00 -11.69
C CYS A 128 -8.68 -5.50 -11.94
N LEU A 129 -7.57 -5.90 -12.56
CA LEU A 129 -7.15 -7.30 -12.68
C LEU A 129 -6.51 -7.87 -11.40
N GLY A 130 -6.33 -7.04 -10.36
CA GLY A 130 -5.74 -7.43 -9.08
C GLY A 130 -4.25 -7.12 -8.95
N ILE A 131 -3.62 -6.50 -9.94
CA ILE A 131 -2.20 -6.14 -9.88
C ILE A 131 -1.95 -5.18 -8.72
N ALA A 132 -0.95 -5.53 -7.91
CA ALA A 132 -0.54 -4.81 -6.70
C ALA A 132 -1.65 -4.63 -5.65
N SER A 133 -2.67 -5.51 -5.63
CA SER A 133 -3.81 -5.38 -4.71
C SER A 133 -3.38 -5.35 -3.24
N ASP A 134 -2.29 -6.00 -2.85
CA ASP A 134 -1.77 -6.01 -1.48
C ASP A 134 -1.21 -4.64 -1.06
N ILE A 135 -0.65 -3.86 -1.99
CA ILE A 135 -0.26 -2.46 -1.76
C ILE A 135 -1.51 -1.62 -1.47
N TYR A 136 -2.53 -1.71 -2.33
CA TYR A 136 -3.77 -0.93 -2.18
C TYR A 136 -4.58 -1.31 -0.93
N ARG A 137 -4.40 -2.54 -0.42
CA ARG A 137 -4.97 -3.00 0.87
C ARG A 137 -4.16 -2.55 2.07
N GLY A 138 -3.04 -1.85 1.88
CA GLY A 138 -2.17 -1.39 2.97
C GLY A 138 -1.39 -2.51 3.66
N LYS A 139 -1.12 -3.62 2.97
CA LYS A 139 -0.29 -4.71 3.50
C LYS A 139 1.20 -4.42 3.42
N TYR A 140 1.59 -3.33 2.79
CA TYR A 140 2.97 -2.87 2.70
C TYR A 140 3.14 -1.56 3.45
N ASP A 141 4.22 -1.46 4.20
CA ASP A 141 4.65 -0.25 4.87
C ASP A 141 6.06 0.11 4.36
N SER A 142 6.22 1.28 3.78
CA SER A 142 7.50 1.72 3.21
C SER A 142 8.65 1.76 4.22
N LYS A 143 8.31 1.83 5.53
CA LYS A 143 9.30 1.83 6.61
C LYS A 143 9.64 0.42 7.12
N TYR A 144 8.67 -0.50 7.11
CA TYR A 144 8.80 -1.82 7.74
C TYR A 144 8.65 -2.99 6.76
N GLY A 145 8.39 -2.73 5.48
CA GLY A 145 8.19 -3.75 4.46
C GLY A 145 6.79 -4.38 4.49
N TRP A 146 6.69 -5.63 4.05
CA TRP A 146 5.42 -6.34 3.97
C TRP A 146 4.86 -6.68 5.35
N ARG A 147 3.58 -6.37 5.55
CA ARG A 147 2.83 -6.76 6.74
C ARG A 147 2.22 -8.13 6.50
N ASP A 148 2.87 -9.18 6.90
CA ASP A 148 2.29 -10.52 6.85
C ASP A 148 1.15 -10.64 7.85
N ALA A 149 0.03 -11.26 7.44
CA ALA A 149 -1.13 -11.44 8.31
C ALA A 149 -0.79 -12.27 9.57
N LYS A 150 0.26 -13.11 9.52
CA LYS A 150 0.81 -13.82 10.68
C LYS A 150 1.56 -12.93 11.65
N ALA A 151 2.20 -11.85 11.18
CA ALA A 151 2.91 -10.91 12.05
C ALA A 151 1.96 -10.11 12.98
N LYS A 152 0.67 -10.07 12.71
CA LYS A 152 -0.33 -9.54 13.68
C LYS A 152 -0.71 -10.54 14.76
N ALA A 153 -0.43 -11.83 14.57
CA ALA A 153 -0.75 -12.89 15.53
C ALA A 153 0.46 -13.33 16.36
N GLU A 154 1.67 -12.94 15.96
CA GLU A 154 2.92 -13.29 16.61
C GLU A 154 3.76 -12.05 16.93
N GLN A 155 3.15 -11.03 17.52
CA GLN A 155 3.91 -10.21 18.45
C GLN A 155 4.05 -11.09 19.69
N THR A 156 5.24 -11.67 19.87
CA THR A 156 5.55 -12.41 21.08
C THR A 156 5.32 -11.48 22.28
N PRO A 157 4.86 -11.97 23.40
CA PRO A 157 4.71 -11.17 24.64
C PRO A 157 5.92 -10.28 24.91
N GLU A 158 7.12 -10.75 24.61
CA GLU A 158 8.40 -10.06 24.77
C GLU A 158 8.57 -8.79 23.91
N GLU A 159 7.79 -8.60 22.83
CA GLU A 159 7.82 -7.35 22.04
C GLU A 159 7.02 -6.21 22.69
N ASN A 160 6.04 -6.53 23.54
CA ASN A 160 5.19 -5.55 24.20
C ASN A 160 5.55 -5.34 25.66
N TRP A 161 6.10 -6.37 26.30
CA TRP A 161 6.58 -6.33 27.67
C TRP A 161 7.75 -7.30 27.85
N ARG A 162 8.57 -7.06 28.86
CA ARG A 162 9.69 -7.93 29.24
C ARG A 162 9.90 -7.89 30.74
N MET A 163 10.44 -8.98 31.28
CA MET A 163 10.86 -9.04 32.66
C MET A 163 12.38 -8.73 32.78
N CYS A 164 12.73 -7.76 33.59
CA CYS A 164 14.09 -7.34 33.83
C CYS A 164 14.48 -7.66 35.27
N ASN A 165 15.71 -8.17 35.50
CA ASN A 165 16.26 -8.47 36.84
C ASN A 165 15.34 -9.30 37.75
N GLY A 166 14.59 -10.25 37.17
CA GLY A 166 13.78 -11.23 37.89
C GLY A 166 12.41 -10.75 38.40
N ASN A 167 12.17 -9.44 38.61
CA ASN A 167 10.93 -8.93 39.19
C ASN A 167 10.45 -7.60 38.65
N VAL A 168 11.13 -7.00 37.69
CA VAL A 168 10.75 -5.70 37.12
C VAL A 168 10.14 -5.91 35.75
N ILE A 169 8.85 -5.62 35.61
CA ILE A 169 8.16 -5.65 34.32
C ILE A 169 8.29 -4.30 33.63
N GLN A 170 8.79 -4.31 32.40
CA GLN A 170 8.84 -3.18 31.51
C GLN A 170 7.87 -3.37 30.36
N VAL A 171 7.14 -2.32 30.00
CA VAL A 171 6.19 -2.28 28.91
C VAL A 171 6.71 -1.34 27.83
N ARG A 172 6.54 -1.74 26.56
CA ARG A 172 6.96 -0.94 25.43
C ARG A 172 5.94 0.16 25.17
N THR A 173 6.42 1.40 25.16
CA THR A 173 5.63 2.59 24.83
C THR A 173 6.16 3.24 23.55
N ASN A 174 5.45 4.20 23.00
CA ASN A 174 5.94 5.01 21.86
C ASN A 174 7.19 5.86 22.18
N LYS A 175 7.55 6.00 23.46
CA LYS A 175 8.75 6.71 23.95
C LYS A 175 9.86 5.76 24.41
N GLY A 176 9.69 4.45 24.24
CA GLY A 176 10.64 3.42 24.69
C GLY A 176 10.06 2.53 25.79
N TRP A 177 10.95 1.82 26.51
CA TRP A 177 10.57 0.92 27.58
C TRP A 177 10.29 1.69 28.88
N MET A 178 9.14 1.43 29.52
CA MET A 178 8.73 2.04 30.78
C MET A 178 8.43 0.94 31.80
N GLN A 179 8.83 1.13 33.05
CA GLN A 179 8.53 0.19 34.13
C GLN A 179 7.02 0.24 34.45
N LEU A 180 6.43 -0.90 34.76
CA LEU A 180 5.00 -1.03 35.01
C LEU A 180 4.52 -0.17 36.17
N ASP A 181 5.33 -0.06 37.23
CA ASP A 181 5.07 0.76 38.41
C ASP A 181 5.08 2.27 38.14
N GLN A 182 5.80 2.70 37.10
CA GLN A 182 5.88 4.10 36.65
C GLN A 182 4.74 4.51 35.72
N MET A 183 3.94 3.54 35.22
CA MET A 183 2.88 3.82 34.26
C MET A 183 1.70 4.57 34.90
N PRO A 184 1.11 5.54 34.19
CA PRO A 184 -0.12 6.21 34.63
C PRO A 184 -1.28 5.21 34.85
N LEU A 185 -2.10 5.44 35.89
CA LEU A 185 -3.24 4.57 36.21
C LEU A 185 -4.14 4.31 35.00
N LYS A 186 -4.47 5.35 34.23
CA LYS A 186 -5.28 5.24 33.02
C LYS A 186 -4.71 4.26 31.97
N TRP A 187 -3.40 4.16 31.88
CA TRP A 187 -2.76 3.23 30.93
C TRP A 187 -2.82 1.80 31.44
N LEU A 188 -2.64 1.59 32.75
CA LEU A 188 -2.79 0.29 33.36
C LEU A 188 -4.24 -0.25 33.20
N GLU A 189 -5.25 0.62 33.33
CA GLU A 189 -6.65 0.24 33.13
C GLU A 189 -6.94 -0.19 31.69
N VAL A 190 -6.34 0.48 30.71
CA VAL A 190 -6.45 0.08 29.29
C VAL A 190 -5.78 -1.28 29.04
N MET A 191 -4.68 -1.58 29.71
CA MET A 191 -3.98 -2.87 29.55
C MET A 191 -4.80 -4.06 30.00
N LEU A 192 -5.77 -3.89 30.92
CA LEU A 192 -6.64 -4.98 31.36
C LEU A 192 -7.52 -5.57 30.25
N THR A 193 -7.82 -4.77 29.22
CA THR A 193 -8.66 -5.19 28.09
C THR A 193 -7.86 -5.47 26.82
N ASP A 194 -6.55 -5.24 26.85
CA ASP A 194 -5.67 -5.42 25.71
C ASP A 194 -5.05 -6.83 25.69
N PRO A 195 -5.40 -7.67 24.69
CA PRO A 195 -4.90 -9.06 24.64
C PRO A 195 -3.38 -9.21 24.58
N ARG A 196 -2.65 -8.15 24.27
CA ARG A 196 -1.17 -8.15 24.26
C ARG A 196 -0.54 -8.33 25.63
N PHE A 197 -1.29 -8.04 26.67
CA PHE A 197 -0.82 -8.05 28.07
C PHE A 197 -1.44 -9.16 28.91
N LYS A 198 -2.12 -10.14 28.27
CA LYS A 198 -2.83 -11.23 28.97
C LYS A 198 -1.95 -11.98 29.98
N ASP A 199 -0.66 -12.14 29.66
CA ASP A 199 0.29 -12.94 30.46
C ASP A 199 0.81 -12.17 31.68
N ILE A 200 0.56 -10.87 31.78
CA ILE A 200 0.97 -10.02 32.90
C ILE A 200 -0.21 -9.33 33.61
N LEU A 201 -1.43 -9.78 33.36
CA LEU A 201 -2.63 -9.15 33.93
C LEU A 201 -2.61 -9.10 35.45
N ASP A 202 -2.13 -10.12 36.12
CA ASP A 202 -2.03 -10.16 37.58
C ASP A 202 -1.13 -9.03 38.11
N PHE A 203 0.00 -8.80 37.48
CA PHE A 203 0.91 -7.71 37.82
C PHE A 203 0.30 -6.33 37.53
N VAL A 204 -0.45 -6.21 36.44
CA VAL A 204 -1.17 -4.97 36.09
C VAL A 204 -2.25 -4.67 37.12
N GLN A 205 -3.03 -5.67 37.54
CA GLN A 205 -4.07 -5.54 38.56
C GLN A 205 -3.46 -5.14 39.92
N GLU A 206 -2.36 -5.73 40.31
CA GLU A 206 -1.67 -5.40 41.53
C GLU A 206 -1.18 -3.94 41.53
N GLN A 207 -0.57 -3.48 40.45
CA GLN A 207 -0.16 -2.08 40.31
C GLN A 207 -1.35 -1.10 40.35
N ILE A 208 -2.49 -1.47 39.79
CA ILE A 208 -3.72 -0.67 39.89
C ILE A 208 -4.18 -0.56 41.34
N LYS A 209 -4.19 -1.66 42.10
CA LYS A 209 -4.52 -1.66 43.55
C LYS A 209 -3.62 -0.74 44.36
N VAL A 210 -2.31 -0.85 44.13
CA VAL A 210 -1.33 0.01 44.77
C VAL A 210 -1.58 1.48 44.48
N LYS A 211 -1.80 1.83 43.23
CA LYS A 211 -2.04 3.24 42.81
C LYS A 211 -3.39 3.79 43.27
N LYS A 212 -4.41 2.95 43.42
CA LYS A 212 -5.72 3.34 44.00
C LYS A 212 -5.73 3.42 45.51
N GLY A 213 -4.63 3.05 46.18
CA GLY A 213 -4.55 3.07 47.62
C GLY A 213 -5.40 2.00 48.35
N THR A 214 -5.82 0.97 47.61
CA THR A 214 -6.54 -0.16 48.16
C THR A 214 -5.53 -1.18 48.69
N LYS A 215 -5.44 -1.31 50.02
CA LYS A 215 -4.68 -2.39 50.67
C LYS A 215 -5.32 -3.74 50.46
#